data_cecd8164e4bc5a8d76f5a870b6d2caea
#
_entry.id   cecd8164e4bc5a8d76f5a870b6d2caea
#
_cell.length_a   1.000
_cell.length_b   1.000
_cell.length_c   1.000
_cell.angle_alpha   90.00
_cell.angle_beta   90.00
_cell.angle_gamma   90.00
#
_symmetry.space_group_name_H-M   'P 1'
#
loop_
_entity.id
_entity.type
_entity.pdbx_description
1 polymer ?
#
loop_
_entity_poly.entity_id
_entity_poly.type
_entity_poly.pdbx_seq_one_letter_code
_entity_poly.pdbx_strand_id
1 'polypeptide(L)'
;MREKFKRPLFLLIALSFFILAVLLIDEESKESDEVKISSQFIPKVSYIEAIAGPQSSTVVAYGELKSKWDVILKAQVSGAINHIAPVFESGSLVNENTILIRIEDTPYQSEKSSAEVILAEARLQLVQAQKKTLITNQDWQQSGINKPPSDLALFKPQLKIAQKALESAHQQFRVAQNNLSYTRVKTPFKGIIIERMVGLGQQVVEGEPLLRLIDHQNLYLKVFLSEIQWHNLAENWLNSQANLYSSGGELVAVATIIRGGYHLNSDTRQYPLFMEINSIENELAISGQFMQVKIAGKEFTNYLILPESALTREGTVWLIDKQDRLRSYQPKDIHYQDKHVLVPVPDKPEYPGQKNWRVATIPLASFLTGKQVKPTKARMEK
;
A
#
# COMPACT_ATOMS: atom_id res chain seq x y z
N MET A 1 -76.33 -82.60 -43.10
CA MET A 1 -75.29 -82.32 -44.05
C MET A 1 -75.08 -80.88 -44.35
N ARG A 2 -74.76 -80.00 -43.37
CA ARG A 2 -74.56 -78.54 -43.58
C ARG A 2 -73.48 -77.86 -42.73
N GLU A 3 -72.56 -78.55 -42.06
CA GLU A 3 -71.54 -77.93 -41.23
C GLU A 3 -70.11 -78.15 -41.65
N LYS A 4 -69.82 -78.85 -42.68
CA LYS A 4 -68.40 -79.10 -43.08
C LYS A 4 -67.77 -78.11 -44.06
N PHE A 5 -68.56 -77.08 -44.49
CA PHE A 5 -68.07 -76.13 -45.52
C PHE A 5 -67.67 -74.75 -44.95
N LYS A 6 -67.98 -74.48 -43.69
CA LYS A 6 -67.65 -73.16 -43.15
C LYS A 6 -66.25 -73.00 -42.62
N ARG A 7 -65.52 -74.09 -42.29
CA ARG A 7 -64.17 -74.04 -41.76
C ARG A 7 -63.07 -73.66 -42.80
N PRO A 8 -63.13 -74.14 -44.05
CA PRO A 8 -62.13 -73.73 -45.02
C PRO A 8 -62.32 -72.30 -45.53
N LEU A 9 -63.58 -71.75 -45.48
CA LEU A 9 -63.81 -70.37 -45.86
C LEU A 9 -63.31 -69.37 -44.89
N PHE A 10 -63.38 -69.67 -43.56
CA PHE A 10 -62.80 -68.82 -42.49
C PHE A 10 -61.27 -68.80 -42.55
N LEU A 11 -60.62 -69.94 -42.93
CA LEU A 11 -59.18 -70.02 -43.07
C LEU A 11 -58.69 -69.23 -44.29
N LEU A 12 -59.43 -69.18 -45.35
CA LEU A 12 -59.12 -68.40 -46.55
C LEU A 12 -59.27 -66.87 -46.29
N ILE A 13 -60.30 -66.49 -45.54
CA ILE A 13 -60.53 -65.10 -45.18
C ILE A 13 -59.42 -64.64 -44.16
N ALA A 14 -59.08 -65.50 -43.23
CA ALA A 14 -57.97 -65.18 -42.27
C ALA A 14 -56.60 -65.10 -42.96
N LEU A 15 -56.37 -65.97 -43.96
CA LEU A 15 -55.14 -65.92 -44.78
C LEU A 15 -55.09 -64.70 -45.67
N SER A 16 -56.25 -64.28 -46.22
CA SER A 16 -56.33 -63.04 -47.04
C SER A 16 -56.07 -61.78 -46.16
N PHE A 17 -56.65 -61.77 -44.95
CA PHE A 17 -56.37 -60.69 -44.02
C PHE A 17 -54.89 -60.66 -43.56
N PHE A 18 -54.30 -61.80 -43.35
CA PHE A 18 -52.89 -61.91 -43.00
C PHE A 18 -51.96 -61.41 -44.11
N ILE A 19 -52.28 -61.82 -45.40
CA ILE A 19 -51.54 -61.35 -46.57
C ILE A 19 -51.72 -59.82 -46.75
N LEU A 20 -52.96 -59.30 -46.53
CA LEU A 20 -53.22 -57.90 -46.64
C LEU A 20 -52.50 -57.10 -45.54
N ALA A 21 -52.47 -57.67 -44.34
CA ALA A 21 -51.70 -57.05 -43.18
C ALA A 21 -50.19 -57.05 -43.45
N VAL A 22 -49.63 -58.11 -44.04
CA VAL A 22 -48.20 -58.17 -44.41
C VAL A 22 -47.88 -57.18 -45.53
N LEU A 23 -48.78 -57.06 -46.56
CA LEU A 23 -48.60 -56.05 -47.61
C LEU A 23 -48.69 -54.64 -47.13
N LEU A 24 -49.58 -54.35 -46.17
CA LEU A 24 -49.66 -53.02 -45.55
C LEU A 24 -48.42 -52.69 -44.67
N ILE A 25 -47.87 -53.68 -43.96
CA ILE A 25 -46.63 -53.52 -43.20
C ILE A 25 -45.42 -53.34 -44.09
N ASP A 26 -45.40 -53.98 -45.26
CA ASP A 26 -44.31 -53.87 -46.26
C ASP A 26 -44.36 -52.52 -47.00
N GLU A 27 -45.53 -51.92 -47.15
CA GLU A 27 -45.69 -50.55 -47.68
C GLU A 27 -45.29 -49.47 -46.67
N GLU A 28 -45.55 -49.65 -45.35
CA GLU A 28 -45.13 -48.78 -44.29
C GLU A 28 -43.63 -48.89 -44.03
N SER A 29 -42.98 -50.04 -44.34
CA SER A 29 -41.55 -50.24 -44.18
C SER A 29 -40.72 -49.66 -45.33
N LYS A 30 -41.33 -49.13 -46.41
CA LYS A 30 -40.64 -48.49 -47.53
C LYS A 30 -40.54 -46.99 -47.48
N GLU A 31 -41.21 -46.32 -46.48
CA GLU A 31 -40.79 -45.03 -46.04
C GLU A 31 -39.61 -45.20 -45.09
N SER A 32 -38.54 -45.76 -45.61
CA SER A 32 -37.19 -45.62 -45.07
C SER A 32 -36.91 -44.12 -45.02
N ASP A 33 -36.96 -43.56 -43.81
CA ASP A 33 -36.36 -42.29 -43.55
C ASP A 33 -35.00 -42.22 -44.24
N GLU A 34 -34.94 -41.58 -45.42
CA GLU A 34 -33.72 -40.88 -45.80
C GLU A 34 -33.45 -39.96 -44.62
N VAL A 35 -32.55 -40.40 -43.71
CA VAL A 35 -31.89 -39.55 -42.75
C VAL A 35 -31.27 -38.46 -43.61
N LYS A 36 -32.03 -37.38 -43.82
CA LYS A 36 -31.49 -36.11 -44.27
C LYS A 36 -30.36 -35.86 -43.34
N ILE A 37 -29.13 -36.10 -43.82
CA ILE A 37 -27.91 -35.62 -43.15
C ILE A 37 -28.19 -34.15 -42.88
N SER A 38 -28.66 -33.90 -41.65
CA SER A 38 -28.91 -32.56 -41.14
C SER A 38 -27.65 -31.79 -41.49
N SER A 39 -27.77 -30.80 -42.34
CA SER A 39 -26.68 -29.88 -42.65
C SER A 39 -26.04 -29.53 -41.33
N GLN A 40 -24.78 -29.98 -41.09
CA GLN A 40 -24.10 -29.77 -39.83
C GLN A 40 -24.25 -28.30 -39.49
N PHE A 41 -25.06 -28.01 -38.46
CA PHE A 41 -25.22 -26.66 -37.99
C PHE A 41 -23.85 -26.18 -37.49
N ILE A 42 -23.21 -25.33 -38.30
CA ILE A 42 -21.92 -24.74 -37.98
C ILE A 42 -22.23 -23.52 -37.13
N PRO A 43 -21.98 -23.58 -35.82
CA PRO A 43 -22.29 -22.46 -34.94
C PRO A 43 -21.41 -21.26 -35.24
N LYS A 44 -21.96 -20.06 -35.16
CA LYS A 44 -21.18 -18.80 -35.19
C LYS A 44 -20.51 -18.61 -33.83
N VAL A 45 -19.19 -18.32 -33.87
CA VAL A 45 -18.40 -18.08 -32.67
C VAL A 45 -17.71 -16.73 -32.79
N SER A 46 -17.97 -15.85 -31.83
CA SER A 46 -17.27 -14.57 -31.73
C SER A 46 -15.86 -14.78 -31.22
N TYR A 47 -14.88 -14.18 -31.90
CA TYR A 47 -13.48 -14.30 -31.52
C TYR A 47 -12.77 -12.94 -31.54
N ILE A 48 -11.69 -12.85 -30.79
CA ILE A 48 -10.71 -11.78 -30.83
C ILE A 48 -9.38 -12.31 -31.34
N GLU A 49 -8.60 -11.44 -31.95
CA GLU A 49 -7.20 -11.69 -32.26
C GLU A 49 -6.33 -11.22 -31.12
N ALA A 50 -5.73 -12.15 -30.39
CA ALA A 50 -4.78 -11.87 -29.33
C ALA A 50 -3.35 -12.08 -29.86
N ILE A 51 -2.48 -11.09 -29.58
CA ILE A 51 -1.08 -11.14 -30.01
C ILE A 51 -0.25 -11.57 -28.80
N ALA A 52 0.57 -12.61 -29.01
CA ALA A 52 1.53 -13.05 -28.01
C ALA A 52 2.68 -12.04 -27.89
N GLY A 53 2.98 -11.63 -26.69
CA GLY A 53 4.06 -10.68 -26.43
C GLY A 53 4.41 -10.56 -24.97
N PRO A 54 5.38 -9.70 -24.64
CA PRO A 54 5.64 -9.33 -23.26
C PRO A 54 4.45 -8.56 -22.70
N GLN A 55 4.01 -8.95 -21.51
CA GLN A 55 2.91 -8.33 -20.79
C GLN A 55 3.35 -8.03 -19.37
N SER A 56 3.00 -6.85 -18.87
CA SER A 56 3.27 -6.47 -17.49
C SER A 56 1.99 -6.58 -16.68
N SER A 57 2.04 -7.28 -15.56
CA SER A 57 0.93 -7.28 -14.62
C SER A 57 0.90 -5.98 -13.82
N THR A 58 -0.24 -5.68 -13.24
CA THR A 58 -0.41 -4.57 -12.30
C THR A 58 -0.92 -5.11 -10.98
N VAL A 59 -0.21 -4.79 -9.90
CA VAL A 59 -0.67 -5.09 -8.55
C VAL A 59 -1.49 -3.90 -8.06
N VAL A 60 -2.77 -4.15 -7.79
CA VAL A 60 -3.69 -3.16 -7.21
C VAL A 60 -3.79 -3.37 -5.71
N ALA A 61 -3.53 -2.33 -4.95
CA ALA A 61 -3.63 -2.34 -3.50
C ALA A 61 -4.36 -1.09 -3.00
N TYR A 62 -4.71 -1.08 -1.73
CA TYR A 62 -5.36 0.06 -1.08
C TYR A 62 -4.59 0.43 0.17
N GLY A 63 -4.47 1.71 0.45
CA GLY A 63 -3.78 2.22 1.62
C GLY A 63 -4.28 3.58 2.05
N GLU A 64 -3.89 3.95 3.24
CA GLU A 64 -4.21 5.23 3.86
C GLU A 64 -3.00 6.17 3.78
N LEU A 65 -3.23 7.39 3.30
CA LEU A 65 -2.25 8.47 3.38
C LEU A 65 -2.07 8.87 4.83
N LYS A 66 -0.83 8.92 5.28
CA LYS A 66 -0.48 9.33 6.65
C LYS A 66 0.54 10.44 6.62
N SER A 67 0.39 11.37 7.55
CA SER A 67 1.41 12.38 7.82
C SER A 67 2.69 11.71 8.34
N LYS A 68 3.83 12.19 7.91
CA LYS A 68 5.14 11.73 8.40
C LYS A 68 5.30 11.99 9.89
N TRP A 69 4.79 13.12 10.35
CA TRP A 69 4.80 13.52 11.76
C TRP A 69 3.36 13.75 12.23
N ASP A 70 2.96 13.04 13.25
CA ASP A 70 1.70 13.20 13.99
C ASP A 70 2.06 13.19 15.47
N VAL A 71 2.02 14.36 16.10
CA VAL A 71 2.52 14.56 17.46
C VAL A 71 1.50 15.27 18.32
N ILE A 72 1.42 14.84 19.57
CA ILE A 72 0.72 15.56 20.62
C ILE A 72 1.77 16.39 21.37
N LEU A 73 1.72 17.71 21.19
CA LEU A 73 2.55 18.63 21.95
C LEU A 73 2.05 18.71 23.38
N LYS A 74 2.97 18.54 24.32
CA LYS A 74 2.69 18.53 25.75
C LYS A 74 3.37 19.71 26.45
N ALA A 75 2.81 20.17 27.54
CA ALA A 75 3.44 21.15 28.41
C ALA A 75 4.74 20.58 28.98
N GLN A 76 5.83 21.34 28.91
CA GLN A 76 7.13 20.96 29.50
C GLN A 76 7.37 21.63 30.85
N VAL A 77 6.51 22.54 31.20
CA VAL A 77 6.51 23.27 32.48
C VAL A 77 5.07 23.52 32.92
N SER A 78 4.86 23.73 34.21
CA SER A 78 3.55 24.01 34.81
C SER A 78 3.28 25.50 34.91
N GLY A 79 2.01 25.92 34.81
CA GLY A 79 1.60 27.32 34.99
C GLY A 79 0.28 27.63 34.29
N ALA A 80 -0.23 28.85 34.50
CA ALA A 80 -1.43 29.32 33.85
C ALA A 80 -1.15 29.75 32.39
N ILE A 81 -2.05 29.46 31.48
CA ILE A 81 -1.97 29.93 30.08
C ILE A 81 -2.41 31.40 30.06
N ASN A 82 -1.47 32.31 29.83
CA ASN A 82 -1.73 33.75 29.82
C ASN A 82 -1.88 34.35 28.42
N HIS A 83 -1.52 33.59 27.37
CA HIS A 83 -1.66 34.01 26.00
C HIS A 83 -1.88 32.83 25.07
N ILE A 84 -2.78 33.02 24.11
CA ILE A 84 -3.05 32.08 23.01
C ILE A 84 -2.97 32.87 21.69
N ALA A 85 -2.20 32.36 20.74
CA ALA A 85 -2.10 32.97 19.43
C ALA A 85 -3.42 32.81 18.63
N PRO A 86 -3.84 33.81 17.82
CA PRO A 86 -5.06 33.70 17.00
C PRO A 86 -5.09 32.47 16.06
N VAL A 87 -3.92 31.99 15.63
CA VAL A 87 -3.80 30.80 14.77
C VAL A 87 -3.94 29.47 15.54
N PHE A 88 -4.10 29.49 16.86
CA PHE A 88 -4.25 28.31 17.69
C PHE A 88 -5.70 27.81 17.69
N GLU A 89 -6.18 27.44 16.51
CA GLU A 89 -7.51 26.87 16.29
C GLU A 89 -7.40 25.57 15.51
N SER A 90 -8.31 24.63 15.76
CA SER A 90 -8.36 23.36 15.01
C SER A 90 -8.61 23.66 13.52
N GLY A 91 -7.86 22.98 12.65
CA GLY A 91 -7.87 23.20 11.20
C GLY A 91 -6.90 24.30 10.73
N SER A 92 -6.25 25.04 11.63
CA SER A 92 -5.32 26.10 11.23
C SER A 92 -3.97 25.56 10.76
N LEU A 93 -3.48 26.12 9.67
CA LEU A 93 -2.13 25.89 9.16
C LEU A 93 -1.15 26.79 9.93
N VAL A 94 -0.09 26.21 10.45
CA VAL A 94 0.95 26.90 11.22
C VAL A 94 2.34 26.62 10.65
N ASN A 95 3.21 27.64 10.71
CA ASN A 95 4.60 27.47 10.32
C ASN A 95 5.44 26.92 11.48
N GLU A 96 6.61 26.38 11.16
CA GLU A 96 7.62 25.99 12.15
C GLU A 96 8.02 27.18 13.04
N ASN A 97 8.35 26.92 14.32
CA ASN A 97 8.75 27.90 15.33
C ASN A 97 7.69 28.99 15.66
N THR A 98 6.43 28.78 15.25
CA THR A 98 5.33 29.69 15.63
C THR A 98 4.97 29.48 17.09
N ILE A 99 4.96 30.57 17.90
CA ILE A 99 4.51 30.51 19.27
C ILE A 99 2.99 30.43 19.28
N LEU A 100 2.45 29.34 19.81
CA LEU A 100 1.00 29.09 19.89
C LEU A 100 0.43 29.48 21.27
N ILE A 101 1.18 29.19 22.34
CA ILE A 101 0.75 29.34 23.72
C ILE A 101 1.90 29.97 24.51
N ARG A 102 1.56 30.84 25.48
CA ARG A 102 2.48 31.26 26.52
C ARG A 102 1.91 30.86 27.86
N ILE A 103 2.72 30.14 28.61
CA ILE A 103 2.49 29.80 30.01
C ILE A 103 3.10 30.93 30.85
N GLU A 104 2.56 31.21 32.04
CA GLU A 104 3.07 32.21 32.97
C GLU A 104 4.57 32.00 33.21
N ASP A 105 5.38 33.01 32.90
CA ASP A 105 6.84 32.88 32.88
C ASP A 105 7.53 33.54 34.10
N THR A 106 6.79 34.29 34.95
CA THR A 106 7.33 34.99 36.11
C THR A 106 8.17 34.11 37.04
N PRO A 107 7.70 32.92 37.48
CA PRO A 107 8.50 32.05 38.34
C PRO A 107 9.81 31.59 37.67
N TYR A 108 9.75 31.27 36.38
CA TYR A 108 10.89 30.80 35.60
C TYR A 108 11.91 31.90 35.30
N GLN A 109 11.46 33.15 35.16
CA GLN A 109 12.36 34.31 35.07
C GLN A 109 13.12 34.51 36.38
N SER A 110 12.46 34.36 37.52
CA SER A 110 13.08 34.47 38.86
C SER A 110 14.10 33.35 39.08
N GLU A 111 13.74 32.08 38.70
CA GLU A 111 14.63 30.94 38.79
C GLU A 111 15.90 31.13 37.92
N LYS A 112 15.73 31.60 36.67
CA LYS A 112 16.86 31.92 35.79
C LYS A 112 17.76 32.98 36.37
N SER A 113 17.17 34.09 36.93
CA SER A 113 17.95 35.17 37.54
C SER A 113 18.74 34.67 38.75
N SER A 114 18.13 33.82 39.59
CA SER A 114 18.82 33.21 40.74
C SER A 114 19.98 32.30 40.29
N ALA A 115 19.77 31.48 39.27
CA ALA A 115 20.83 30.63 38.72
C ALA A 115 21.96 31.45 38.07
N GLU A 116 21.66 32.63 37.52
CA GLU A 116 22.64 33.53 36.93
C GLU A 116 23.57 34.12 38.01
N VAL A 117 23.02 34.47 39.19
CA VAL A 117 23.80 34.92 40.36
C VAL A 117 24.74 33.80 40.82
N ILE A 118 24.22 32.56 40.98
CA ILE A 118 25.02 31.40 41.39
C ILE A 118 26.17 31.14 40.40
N LEU A 119 25.91 31.29 39.11
CA LEU A 119 26.92 31.14 38.07
C LEU A 119 28.00 32.23 38.17
N ALA A 120 27.61 33.46 38.42
CA ALA A 120 28.53 34.57 38.59
C ALA A 120 29.41 34.38 39.85
N GLU A 121 28.87 33.93 40.96
CA GLU A 121 29.60 33.62 42.19
C GLU A 121 30.60 32.45 41.97
N ALA A 122 30.18 31.35 41.32
CA ALA A 122 31.07 30.24 41.02
C ALA A 122 32.23 30.64 40.09
N ARG A 123 31.96 31.55 39.16
CA ARG A 123 32.98 32.12 38.26
C ARG A 123 33.99 32.96 39.07
N LEU A 124 33.53 33.79 39.99
CA LEU A 124 34.43 34.55 40.88
C LEU A 124 35.30 33.63 41.73
N GLN A 125 34.69 32.60 42.36
CA GLN A 125 35.40 31.61 43.16
C GLN A 125 36.48 30.89 42.35
N LEU A 126 36.24 30.52 41.07
CA LEU A 126 37.25 29.92 40.21
C LEU A 126 38.40 30.86 39.97
N VAL A 127 38.13 32.14 39.64
CA VAL A 127 39.18 33.16 39.39
C VAL A 127 40.04 33.36 40.66
N GLN A 128 39.43 33.41 41.85
CA GLN A 128 40.15 33.51 43.11
C GLN A 128 41.03 32.28 43.37
N ALA A 129 40.49 31.06 43.15
CA ALA A 129 41.27 29.82 43.32
C ALA A 129 42.43 29.73 42.33
N GLN A 130 42.23 30.12 41.06
CA GLN A 130 43.28 30.19 40.06
C GLN A 130 44.41 31.13 40.44
N LYS A 131 44.01 32.35 40.88
CA LYS A 131 44.98 33.39 41.33
C LYS A 131 45.76 32.90 42.53
N LYS A 132 45.12 32.28 43.53
CA LYS A 132 45.77 31.72 44.71
C LYS A 132 46.76 30.62 44.35
N THR A 133 46.38 29.68 43.49
CA THR A 133 47.29 28.60 42.98
C THR A 133 48.49 29.19 42.26
N LEU A 134 48.28 30.22 41.43
CA LEU A 134 49.34 30.88 40.67
C LEU A 134 50.33 31.53 41.60
N ILE A 135 49.90 32.36 42.55
CA ILE A 135 50.75 33.08 43.52
C ILE A 135 51.56 32.08 44.35
N THR A 136 50.88 31.07 44.93
CA THR A 136 51.56 30.07 45.76
C THR A 136 52.60 29.26 44.96
N ASN A 137 52.34 28.97 43.69
CA ASN A 137 53.36 28.31 42.83
C ASN A 137 54.57 29.21 42.53
N GLN A 138 54.38 30.53 42.34
CA GLN A 138 55.43 31.51 42.18
C GLN A 138 56.26 31.64 43.46
N ASP A 139 55.61 31.78 44.63
CA ASP A 139 56.30 31.86 45.94
C ASP A 139 57.15 30.63 46.22
N TRP A 140 56.61 29.44 45.90
CA TRP A 140 57.36 28.19 46.03
C TRP A 140 58.62 28.16 45.16
N GLN A 141 58.50 28.57 43.90
CA GLN A 141 59.63 28.63 42.96
C GLN A 141 60.72 29.62 43.47
N GLN A 142 60.33 30.72 44.11
CA GLN A 142 61.24 31.71 44.66
C GLN A 142 61.90 31.31 46.01
N SER A 143 61.29 30.34 46.74
CA SER A 143 61.75 29.93 48.05
C SER A 143 63.06 29.13 48.06
N GLY A 144 63.54 28.66 46.93
CA GLY A 144 64.78 27.85 46.80
C GLY A 144 64.66 26.42 47.35
N ILE A 145 63.46 25.96 47.72
CA ILE A 145 63.21 24.63 48.28
C ILE A 145 63.26 23.59 47.16
N ASN A 146 64.23 22.67 47.19
CA ASN A 146 64.44 21.64 46.13
C ASN A 146 63.42 20.48 46.19
N LYS A 147 62.59 20.37 47.22
CA LYS A 147 61.57 19.30 47.31
C LYS A 147 60.29 19.73 46.58
N PRO A 148 59.69 18.90 45.72
CA PRO A 148 58.49 19.26 45.02
C PRO A 148 57.35 19.54 46.03
N PRO A 149 56.52 20.61 45.80
CA PRO A 149 55.39 20.94 46.66
C PRO A 149 54.28 19.92 46.55
N SER A 150 53.56 19.68 47.63
CA SER A 150 52.35 18.85 47.58
C SER A 150 51.22 19.58 46.81
N ASP A 151 50.35 18.84 46.21
CA ASP A 151 49.16 19.41 45.53
C ASP A 151 48.30 20.23 46.50
N LEU A 152 48.22 19.85 47.77
CA LEU A 152 47.53 20.58 48.80
C LEU A 152 48.18 21.93 49.09
N ALA A 153 49.53 21.96 49.14
CA ALA A 153 50.29 23.20 49.35
C ALA A 153 50.10 24.18 48.18
N LEU A 154 49.93 23.69 46.97
CA LEU A 154 49.63 24.49 45.77
C LEU A 154 48.12 24.79 45.58
N PHE A 155 47.27 24.49 46.51
CA PHE A 155 45.81 24.68 46.39
C PHE A 155 45.16 24.04 45.17
N LYS A 156 45.79 23.00 44.54
CA LYS A 156 45.24 22.33 43.39
C LYS A 156 43.89 21.66 43.64
N PRO A 157 43.64 20.96 44.79
CA PRO A 157 42.32 20.42 45.11
C PRO A 157 41.22 21.48 45.18
N GLN A 158 41.53 22.66 45.78
CA GLN A 158 40.61 23.80 45.88
C GLN A 158 40.29 24.36 44.49
N LEU A 159 41.30 24.49 43.63
CA LEU A 159 41.07 24.89 42.25
C LEU A 159 40.18 23.90 41.50
N LYS A 160 40.37 22.59 41.69
CA LYS A 160 39.55 21.54 41.10
C LYS A 160 38.10 21.59 41.59
N ILE A 161 37.90 21.87 42.91
CA ILE A 161 36.57 22.07 43.50
C ILE A 161 35.88 23.29 42.85
N ALA A 162 36.59 24.43 42.74
CA ALA A 162 36.02 25.63 42.12
C ALA A 162 35.68 25.44 40.64
N GLN A 163 36.50 24.65 39.89
CA GLN A 163 36.18 24.26 38.52
C GLN A 163 34.87 23.46 38.45
N LYS A 164 34.71 22.48 39.33
CA LYS A 164 33.49 21.66 39.39
C LYS A 164 32.27 22.43 39.84
N ALA A 165 32.45 23.39 40.77
CA ALA A 165 31.38 24.28 41.19
C ALA A 165 30.89 25.17 40.04
N LEU A 166 31.80 25.72 39.24
CA LEU A 166 31.44 26.46 38.01
C LEU A 166 30.69 25.59 36.99
N GLU A 167 31.18 24.39 36.77
CA GLU A 167 30.52 23.43 35.85
C GLU A 167 29.08 23.15 36.34
N SER A 168 28.89 22.88 37.61
CA SER A 168 27.56 22.64 38.21
C SER A 168 26.66 23.89 38.09
N ALA A 169 27.14 25.06 38.42
CA ALA A 169 26.39 26.32 38.32
C ALA A 169 25.99 26.62 36.86
N HIS A 170 26.87 26.31 35.91
CA HIS A 170 26.55 26.44 34.47
C HIS A 170 25.42 25.51 34.04
N GLN A 171 25.38 24.26 34.54
CA GLN A 171 24.29 23.34 34.28
C GLN A 171 22.96 23.82 34.86
N GLN A 172 22.98 24.32 36.10
CA GLN A 172 21.79 24.88 36.77
C GLN A 172 21.22 26.07 35.99
N PHE A 173 22.09 27.00 35.55
CA PHE A 173 21.66 28.13 34.72
C PHE A 173 21.04 27.66 33.40
N ARG A 174 21.62 26.65 32.75
CA ARG A 174 21.08 26.09 31.52
C ARG A 174 19.71 25.44 31.72
N VAL A 175 19.49 24.71 32.81
CA VAL A 175 18.18 24.14 33.16
C VAL A 175 17.15 25.25 33.34
N ALA A 176 17.44 26.27 34.16
CA ALA A 176 16.53 27.39 34.38
C ALA A 176 16.21 28.16 33.09
N GLN A 177 17.21 28.32 32.20
CA GLN A 177 17.02 28.95 30.89
C GLN A 177 16.12 28.10 29.98
N ASN A 178 16.25 26.78 29.98
CA ASN A 178 15.40 25.89 29.22
C ASN A 178 13.97 25.93 29.75
N ASN A 179 13.76 25.86 31.09
CA ASN A 179 12.44 25.96 31.69
C ASN A 179 11.72 27.27 31.29
N LEU A 180 12.44 28.40 31.31
CA LEU A 180 11.91 29.65 30.80
C LEU A 180 11.57 29.59 29.30
N SER A 181 12.36 28.92 28.49
CA SER A 181 12.07 28.75 27.07
C SER A 181 10.83 27.90 26.81
N TYR A 182 10.57 26.91 27.65
CA TYR A 182 9.43 25.99 27.59
C TYR A 182 8.09 26.66 27.97
N THR A 183 8.11 27.82 28.62
CA THR A 183 6.90 28.64 28.82
C THR A 183 6.30 29.14 27.49
N ARG A 184 7.09 29.14 26.42
CA ARG A 184 6.66 29.52 25.05
C ARG A 184 6.55 28.29 24.18
N VAL A 185 5.34 27.74 24.13
CA VAL A 185 5.06 26.54 23.33
C VAL A 185 5.10 26.89 21.85
N LYS A 186 6.02 26.26 21.12
CA LYS A 186 6.25 26.49 19.68
C LYS A 186 5.97 25.24 18.87
N THR A 187 5.60 25.45 17.61
CA THR A 187 5.48 24.36 16.63
C THR A 187 6.86 23.82 16.25
N PRO A 188 7.07 22.50 16.29
CA PRO A 188 8.35 21.86 15.91
C PRO A 188 8.53 21.74 14.39
N PHE A 189 7.47 21.83 13.60
CA PHE A 189 7.44 21.79 12.15
C PHE A 189 6.22 22.52 11.60
N LYS A 190 6.20 22.78 10.30
CA LYS A 190 5.04 23.35 9.61
C LYS A 190 3.95 22.29 9.47
N GLY A 191 2.73 22.58 9.95
CA GLY A 191 1.66 21.58 9.98
C GLY A 191 0.29 22.17 10.22
N ILE A 192 -0.69 21.28 10.39
CA ILE A 192 -2.08 21.60 10.70
C ILE A 192 -2.39 21.18 12.13
N ILE A 193 -3.01 22.09 12.90
CA ILE A 193 -3.55 21.79 14.23
C ILE A 193 -4.82 20.97 14.04
N ILE A 194 -4.79 19.72 14.47
CA ILE A 194 -5.99 18.84 14.38
C ILE A 194 -6.92 19.11 15.55
N GLU A 195 -6.35 19.27 16.74
CA GLU A 195 -7.14 19.39 17.95
C GLU A 195 -6.45 20.34 18.92
N ARG A 196 -7.22 21.26 19.49
CA ARG A 196 -6.84 22.12 20.60
C ARG A 196 -7.38 21.52 21.89
N MET A 197 -6.50 21.26 22.87
CA MET A 197 -6.86 20.56 24.13
C MET A 197 -6.90 21.47 25.33
N VAL A 198 -6.48 22.75 25.18
CA VAL A 198 -6.39 23.72 26.30
C VAL A 198 -6.95 25.08 25.90
N GLY A 199 -7.30 25.87 26.89
CA GLY A 199 -7.89 27.20 26.76
C GLY A 199 -7.12 28.31 27.51
N LEU A 200 -7.44 29.58 27.20
CA LEU A 200 -6.89 30.74 27.88
C LEU A 200 -7.31 30.75 29.35
N GLY A 201 -6.37 31.01 30.23
CA GLY A 201 -6.59 31.01 31.70
C GLY A 201 -6.56 29.61 32.33
N GLN A 202 -6.44 28.55 31.56
CA GLN A 202 -6.32 27.20 32.09
C GLN A 202 -4.96 27.02 32.78
N GLN A 203 -4.98 26.35 33.94
CA GLN A 203 -3.77 25.86 34.60
C GLN A 203 -3.35 24.54 33.97
N VAL A 204 -2.10 24.45 33.54
CA VAL A 204 -1.53 23.22 33.00
C VAL A 204 -0.40 22.70 33.88
N VAL A 205 -0.19 21.38 33.85
CA VAL A 205 0.92 20.72 34.52
C VAL A 205 1.87 20.11 33.51
N GLU A 206 3.12 19.87 33.93
CA GLU A 206 4.11 19.22 33.10
C GLU A 206 3.59 17.87 32.59
N GLY A 207 3.73 17.59 31.26
CA GLY A 207 3.23 16.39 30.61
C GLY A 207 1.79 16.47 30.11
N GLU A 208 1.03 17.52 30.45
CA GLU A 208 -0.36 17.72 30.02
C GLU A 208 -0.42 17.97 28.49
N PRO A 209 -1.32 17.30 27.73
CA PRO A 209 -1.46 17.51 26.32
C PRO A 209 -2.07 18.87 25.99
N LEU A 210 -1.47 19.60 25.07
CA LEU A 210 -1.87 20.95 24.68
C LEU A 210 -2.59 20.98 23.32
N LEU A 211 -2.06 20.26 22.34
CA LEU A 211 -2.61 20.17 20.99
C LEU A 211 -2.08 18.96 20.27
N ARG A 212 -2.79 18.56 19.19
CA ARG A 212 -2.31 17.59 18.21
C ARG A 212 -1.97 18.30 16.91
N LEU A 213 -0.73 18.11 16.43
CA LEU A 213 -0.18 18.70 15.22
C LEU A 213 0.23 17.61 14.25
N ILE A 214 -0.18 17.73 12.99
CA ILE A 214 0.25 16.84 11.91
C ILE A 214 1.01 17.61 10.83
N ASP A 215 1.98 16.92 10.23
CA ASP A 215 2.67 17.42 9.04
C ASP A 215 1.74 17.24 7.83
N HIS A 216 1.47 18.33 7.11
CA HIS A 216 0.62 18.29 5.92
C HIS A 216 1.40 18.22 4.60
N GLN A 217 2.72 18.45 4.63
CA GLN A 217 3.56 18.47 3.43
C GLN A 217 4.21 17.11 3.16
N ASN A 218 4.67 16.44 4.22
CA ASN A 218 5.33 15.16 4.09
C ASN A 218 4.35 14.03 4.39
N LEU A 219 3.74 13.52 3.33
CA LEU A 219 2.82 12.39 3.42
C LEU A 219 3.52 11.12 2.96
N TYR A 220 3.19 10.02 3.59
CA TYR A 220 3.55 8.69 3.13
C TYR A 220 2.32 7.81 3.03
N LEU A 221 2.38 6.85 2.13
CA LEU A 221 1.34 5.85 1.98
C LEU A 221 1.83 4.53 2.53
N LYS A 222 1.00 3.91 3.35
CA LYS A 222 1.20 2.54 3.82
C LYS A 222 0.13 1.65 3.22
N VAL A 223 0.55 0.67 2.43
CA VAL A 223 -0.31 -0.35 1.87
C VAL A 223 0.05 -1.73 2.41
N PHE A 224 -0.91 -2.62 2.39
CA PHE A 224 -0.73 -4.00 2.79
C PHE A 224 -1.03 -4.91 1.60
N LEU A 225 -0.10 -5.77 1.25
CA LEU A 225 -0.22 -6.73 0.17
C LEU A 225 -0.46 -8.13 0.71
N SER A 226 -1.40 -8.86 0.12
CA SER A 226 -1.52 -10.30 0.33
C SER A 226 -0.28 -11.03 -0.20
N GLU A 227 -0.11 -12.30 0.17
CA GLU A 227 0.99 -13.13 -0.32
C GLU A 227 1.00 -13.24 -1.86
N ILE A 228 -0.18 -13.37 -2.47
CA ILE A 228 -0.32 -13.43 -3.94
C ILE A 228 0.10 -12.11 -4.57
N GLN A 229 -0.35 -10.98 -4.04
CA GLN A 229 0.03 -9.65 -4.53
C GLN A 229 1.53 -9.40 -4.37
N TRP A 230 2.11 -9.82 -3.25
CA TRP A 230 3.54 -9.71 -3.00
C TRP A 230 4.38 -10.49 -4.03
N HIS A 231 4.00 -11.74 -4.30
CA HIS A 231 4.68 -12.57 -5.29
C HIS A 231 4.51 -12.08 -6.74
N ASN A 232 3.48 -11.27 -7.00
CA ASN A 232 3.22 -10.67 -8.31
C ASN A 232 3.89 -9.31 -8.51
N LEU A 233 4.61 -8.77 -7.53
CA LEU A 233 5.41 -7.56 -7.72
C LEU A 233 6.56 -7.80 -8.71
N ALA A 234 6.94 -6.75 -9.43
CA ALA A 234 8.15 -6.76 -10.25
C ALA A 234 9.38 -7.05 -9.37
N GLU A 235 10.41 -7.70 -9.92
CA GLU A 235 11.64 -7.99 -9.16
C GLU A 235 12.34 -6.73 -8.64
N ASN A 236 12.24 -5.64 -9.40
CA ASN A 236 12.79 -4.32 -9.08
C ASN A 236 11.76 -3.37 -8.44
N TRP A 237 10.83 -3.91 -7.64
CA TRP A 237 9.77 -3.13 -6.99
C TRP A 237 10.31 -2.02 -6.06
N LEU A 238 11.46 -2.21 -5.42
CA LEU A 238 12.08 -1.21 -4.56
C LEU A 238 12.57 -0.03 -5.40
N ASN A 239 12.26 1.19 -4.97
CA ASN A 239 12.47 2.45 -5.70
C ASN A 239 11.67 2.58 -7.01
N SER A 240 10.74 1.67 -7.29
CA SER A 240 9.81 1.84 -8.41
C SER A 240 8.71 2.85 -8.09
N GLN A 241 8.12 3.41 -9.14
CA GLN A 241 7.00 4.33 -9.02
C GLN A 241 5.68 3.58 -8.95
N ALA A 242 4.74 4.13 -8.19
CA ALA A 242 3.37 3.68 -8.08
C ALA A 242 2.40 4.86 -8.29
N ASN A 243 1.34 4.63 -9.04
CA ASN A 243 0.31 5.62 -9.30
C ASN A 243 -0.80 5.51 -8.24
N LEU A 244 -1.19 6.65 -7.69
CA LEU A 244 -2.21 6.78 -6.66
C LEU A 244 -3.47 7.37 -7.24
N TYR A 245 -4.58 6.68 -7.05
CA TYR A 245 -5.88 7.08 -7.55
C TYR A 245 -6.84 7.34 -6.41
N SER A 246 -7.69 8.36 -6.57
CA SER A 246 -8.81 8.62 -5.68
C SER A 246 -9.86 7.51 -5.77
N SER A 247 -10.82 7.49 -4.86
CA SER A 247 -12.01 6.63 -4.93
C SER A 247 -12.84 6.85 -6.21
N GLY A 248 -12.72 8.01 -6.83
CA GLY A 248 -13.34 8.35 -8.12
C GLY A 248 -12.55 7.86 -9.34
N GLY A 249 -11.37 7.25 -9.15
CA GLY A 249 -10.52 6.76 -10.24
C GLY A 249 -9.63 7.82 -10.89
N GLU A 250 -9.53 9.02 -10.32
CA GLU A 250 -8.64 10.09 -10.80
C GLU A 250 -7.23 9.90 -10.25
N LEU A 251 -6.22 10.12 -11.08
CA LEU A 251 -4.81 10.14 -10.67
C LEU A 251 -4.58 11.37 -9.77
N VAL A 252 -4.18 11.12 -8.52
CA VAL A 252 -3.97 12.16 -7.50
C VAL A 252 -2.49 12.44 -7.29
N ALA A 253 -1.67 11.39 -7.29
CA ALA A 253 -0.24 11.51 -7.00
C ALA A 253 0.55 10.34 -7.59
N VAL A 254 1.86 10.55 -7.67
CA VAL A 254 2.84 9.50 -7.94
C VAL A 254 3.71 9.33 -6.70
N ALA A 255 3.90 8.10 -6.28
CA ALA A 255 4.73 7.76 -5.13
C ALA A 255 5.87 6.82 -5.50
N THR A 256 6.96 6.85 -4.75
CA THR A 256 8.06 5.90 -4.86
C THR A 256 8.02 4.92 -3.70
N ILE A 257 8.16 3.64 -3.99
CA ILE A 257 8.24 2.59 -2.97
C ILE A 257 9.63 2.66 -2.32
N ILE A 258 9.68 3.05 -1.05
CA ILE A 258 10.95 3.27 -0.33
C ILE A 258 11.37 2.10 0.55
N ARG A 259 10.43 1.27 0.99
CA ARG A 259 10.69 0.10 1.85
C ARG A 259 9.48 -0.81 1.95
N GLY A 260 9.69 -2.07 2.37
CA GLY A 260 8.61 -3.04 2.61
C GLY A 260 9.11 -4.47 2.68
N GLY A 261 8.21 -5.40 2.97
CA GLY A 261 8.45 -6.83 2.84
C GLY A 261 9.36 -7.50 3.88
N TYR A 262 9.91 -6.77 4.83
CA TYR A 262 10.85 -7.33 5.83
C TYR A 262 10.16 -8.11 6.97
N HIS A 263 8.86 -7.99 7.12
CA HIS A 263 8.07 -8.73 8.10
C HIS A 263 6.62 -8.85 7.64
N LEU A 264 5.94 -9.89 8.11
CA LEU A 264 4.50 -10.03 7.97
C LEU A 264 3.81 -9.36 9.16
N ASN A 265 2.72 -8.69 8.91
CA ASN A 265 1.84 -8.25 9.99
C ASN A 265 1.25 -9.50 10.67
N SER A 266 1.41 -9.63 12.00
CA SER A 266 0.98 -10.81 12.77
C SER A 266 -0.51 -11.10 12.65
N ASP A 267 -1.33 -10.04 12.58
CA ASP A 267 -2.79 -10.14 12.64
C ASP A 267 -3.39 -10.41 11.26
N THR A 268 -2.88 -9.73 10.22
CA THR A 268 -3.42 -9.80 8.86
C THR A 268 -2.64 -10.72 7.92
N ARG A 269 -1.43 -11.14 8.30
CA ARG A 269 -0.48 -11.91 7.48
C ARG A 269 -0.20 -11.26 6.12
N GLN A 270 -0.17 -9.93 6.09
CA GLN A 270 0.09 -9.14 4.90
C GLN A 270 1.47 -8.50 4.95
N TYR A 271 2.04 -8.24 3.78
CA TYR A 271 3.32 -7.57 3.61
C TYR A 271 3.09 -6.05 3.55
N PRO A 272 3.64 -5.27 4.50
CA PRO A 272 3.54 -3.82 4.43
C PRO A 272 4.51 -3.26 3.38
N LEU A 273 4.02 -2.33 2.56
CA LEU A 273 4.82 -1.46 1.70
C LEU A 273 4.65 0.00 2.15
N PHE A 274 5.74 0.74 2.10
CA PHE A 274 5.77 2.16 2.41
C PHE A 274 6.22 2.93 1.18
N MET A 275 5.46 3.96 0.85
CA MET A 275 5.69 4.79 -0.33
C MET A 275 5.78 6.25 0.08
N GLU A 276 6.75 6.96 -0.45
CA GLU A 276 6.89 8.40 -0.30
C GLU A 276 6.26 9.10 -1.51
N ILE A 277 5.51 10.16 -1.27
CA ILE A 277 4.82 10.88 -2.34
C ILE A 277 5.80 11.87 -2.96
N ASN A 278 6.05 11.72 -4.27
CA ASN A 278 7.01 12.55 -5.01
C ASN A 278 6.38 13.86 -5.51
N SER A 279 5.15 13.76 -5.99
CA SER A 279 4.39 14.90 -6.52
C SER A 279 2.91 14.70 -6.23
N ILE A 280 2.27 15.76 -5.82
CA ILE A 280 0.82 15.84 -5.68
C ILE A 280 0.33 16.60 -6.91
N GLU A 281 -0.38 15.93 -7.80
CA GLU A 281 -0.91 16.54 -9.02
C GLU A 281 -2.14 17.44 -8.75
N ASN A 282 -2.85 17.14 -7.66
CA ASN A 282 -3.98 17.92 -7.17
C ASN A 282 -3.85 18.13 -5.66
N GLU A 283 -4.27 19.29 -5.15
CA GLU A 283 -4.31 19.61 -3.70
C GLU A 283 -5.19 18.64 -2.86
N LEU A 284 -5.62 17.53 -3.46
CA LEU A 284 -6.55 16.54 -2.91
C LEU A 284 -5.90 15.46 -2.04
N ALA A 285 -4.57 15.43 -1.90
CA ALA A 285 -3.89 14.46 -1.04
C ALA A 285 -3.91 14.92 0.40
N ILE A 286 -4.84 14.39 1.19
CA ILE A 286 -5.02 14.74 2.61
C ILE A 286 -4.71 13.52 3.48
N SER A 287 -4.02 13.75 4.61
CA SER A 287 -3.81 12.70 5.61
C SER A 287 -5.13 12.11 6.08
N GLY A 288 -5.20 10.77 6.18
CA GLY A 288 -6.40 10.02 6.49
C GLY A 288 -7.18 9.54 5.26
N GLN A 289 -6.83 9.99 4.06
CA GLN A 289 -7.53 9.60 2.84
C GLN A 289 -7.10 8.20 2.38
N PHE A 290 -8.09 7.37 1.99
CA PHE A 290 -7.84 6.08 1.35
C PHE A 290 -7.61 6.25 -0.15
N MET A 291 -6.54 5.61 -0.64
CA MET A 291 -6.12 5.66 -2.04
C MET A 291 -6.03 4.26 -2.62
N GLN A 292 -6.40 4.12 -3.89
CA GLN A 292 -6.05 2.97 -4.69
C GLN A 292 -4.65 3.15 -5.26
N VAL A 293 -3.83 2.13 -5.16
CA VAL A 293 -2.44 2.14 -5.62
C VAL A 293 -2.28 1.11 -6.72
N LYS A 294 -1.72 1.54 -7.85
CA LYS A 294 -1.33 0.64 -8.93
C LYS A 294 0.20 0.58 -8.99
N ILE A 295 0.73 -0.60 -8.75
CA ILE A 295 2.16 -0.89 -8.71
C ILE A 295 2.50 -1.79 -9.90
N ALA A 296 3.66 -1.56 -10.51
CA ALA A 296 4.14 -2.45 -11.56
C ALA A 296 4.35 -3.87 -11.00
N GLY A 297 3.74 -4.83 -11.65
CA GLY A 297 3.89 -6.25 -11.34
C GLY A 297 4.94 -6.93 -12.24
N LYS A 298 5.00 -8.25 -12.14
CA LYS A 298 5.91 -9.08 -12.94
C LYS A 298 5.66 -8.89 -14.43
N GLU A 299 6.74 -8.97 -15.18
CA GLU A 299 6.69 -9.06 -16.64
C GLU A 299 6.62 -10.52 -17.05
N PHE A 300 5.68 -10.81 -17.92
CA PHE A 300 5.46 -12.14 -18.49
C PHE A 300 5.83 -12.11 -19.98
N THR A 301 6.67 -13.03 -20.38
CA THR A 301 7.01 -13.23 -21.80
C THR A 301 6.06 -14.24 -22.43
N ASN A 302 5.61 -13.98 -23.66
CA ASN A 302 4.73 -14.90 -24.40
C ASN A 302 3.35 -15.13 -23.74
N TYR A 303 2.72 -14.08 -23.25
CA TYR A 303 1.35 -14.13 -22.75
C TYR A 303 0.36 -13.45 -23.70
N LEU A 304 -0.90 -13.88 -23.63
CA LEU A 304 -2.04 -13.28 -24.30
C LEU A 304 -2.83 -12.44 -23.30
N ILE A 305 -3.27 -11.26 -23.71
CA ILE A 305 -4.29 -10.49 -22.99
C ILE A 305 -5.64 -10.88 -23.56
N LEU A 306 -6.52 -11.38 -22.70
CA LEU A 306 -7.86 -11.82 -23.06
C LEU A 306 -8.88 -11.12 -22.17
N PRO A 307 -10.09 -10.82 -22.65
CA PRO A 307 -11.17 -10.40 -21.75
C PRO A 307 -11.53 -11.56 -20.82
N GLU A 308 -11.93 -11.26 -19.60
CA GLU A 308 -12.31 -12.27 -18.60
C GLU A 308 -13.41 -13.22 -19.14
N SER A 309 -14.31 -12.71 -20.00
CA SER A 309 -15.37 -13.49 -20.65
C SER A 309 -14.86 -14.60 -21.60
N ALA A 310 -13.60 -14.58 -22.01
CA ALA A 310 -12.99 -15.62 -22.83
C ALA A 310 -12.55 -16.85 -22.02
N LEU A 311 -12.54 -16.74 -20.69
CA LEU A 311 -12.19 -17.82 -19.77
C LEU A 311 -13.45 -18.53 -19.29
N THR A 312 -13.49 -19.86 -19.37
CA THR A 312 -14.57 -20.64 -18.75
C THR A 312 -14.42 -20.69 -17.23
N ARG A 313 -15.45 -21.14 -16.53
CA ARG A 313 -15.40 -21.33 -15.07
C ARG A 313 -14.32 -22.33 -14.63
N GLU A 314 -14.02 -23.31 -15.50
CA GLU A 314 -12.99 -24.31 -15.26
C GLU A 314 -11.58 -23.83 -15.66
N GLY A 315 -11.41 -22.56 -16.04
CA GLY A 315 -10.13 -21.99 -16.44
C GLY A 315 -9.68 -22.41 -17.85
N THR A 316 -10.59 -22.80 -18.73
CA THR A 316 -10.29 -23.21 -20.11
C THR A 316 -10.47 -22.04 -21.08
N VAL A 317 -9.53 -21.89 -22.00
CA VAL A 317 -9.58 -20.96 -23.15
C VAL A 317 -9.86 -21.74 -24.43
N TRP A 318 -10.76 -21.23 -25.27
CA TRP A 318 -11.08 -21.83 -26.54
C TRP A 318 -10.40 -21.08 -27.69
N LEU A 319 -9.51 -21.78 -28.38
CA LEU A 319 -8.78 -21.31 -29.55
C LEU A 319 -9.49 -21.74 -30.81
N ILE A 320 -9.35 -20.97 -31.89
CA ILE A 320 -9.84 -21.33 -33.22
C ILE A 320 -8.63 -21.53 -34.13
N ASP A 321 -8.46 -22.74 -34.64
CA ASP A 321 -7.35 -23.10 -35.53
C ASP A 321 -7.53 -22.53 -36.95
N LYS A 322 -6.53 -22.74 -37.81
CA LYS A 322 -6.55 -22.25 -39.22
C LYS A 322 -7.65 -22.89 -40.08
N GLN A 323 -8.17 -24.03 -39.65
CA GLN A 323 -9.26 -24.76 -40.30
C GLN A 323 -10.63 -24.44 -39.72
N ASP A 324 -10.73 -23.36 -38.94
CA ASP A 324 -11.95 -22.91 -38.22
C ASP A 324 -12.54 -23.97 -37.28
N ARG A 325 -11.68 -24.74 -36.60
CA ARG A 325 -12.07 -25.70 -35.58
C ARG A 325 -11.71 -25.24 -34.20
N LEU A 326 -12.56 -25.58 -33.25
CA LEU A 326 -12.35 -25.28 -31.82
C LEU A 326 -11.27 -26.18 -31.22
N ARG A 327 -10.38 -25.58 -30.44
CA ARG A 327 -9.34 -26.26 -29.65
C ARG A 327 -9.41 -25.77 -28.21
N SER A 328 -9.54 -26.69 -27.29
CA SER A 328 -9.48 -26.37 -25.86
C SER A 328 -8.04 -26.21 -25.41
N TYR A 329 -7.80 -25.17 -24.63
CA TYR A 329 -6.50 -24.93 -24.00
C TYR A 329 -6.73 -24.60 -22.53
N GLN A 330 -6.07 -25.35 -21.66
CA GLN A 330 -6.10 -25.12 -20.21
C GLN A 330 -4.74 -24.59 -19.77
N PRO A 331 -4.62 -23.26 -19.59
CA PRO A 331 -3.39 -22.65 -19.12
C PRO A 331 -3.09 -23.07 -17.68
N LYS A 332 -1.81 -23.26 -17.38
CA LYS A 332 -1.35 -23.62 -16.03
C LYS A 332 -1.29 -22.44 -15.08
N ASP A 333 -1.17 -21.24 -15.64
CA ASP A 333 -0.99 -20.00 -14.91
C ASP A 333 -1.88 -18.92 -15.51
N ILE A 334 -2.71 -18.29 -14.69
CA ILE A 334 -3.69 -17.28 -15.09
C ILE A 334 -3.56 -16.10 -14.13
N HIS A 335 -3.27 -14.92 -14.69
CA HIS A 335 -3.21 -13.70 -13.90
C HIS A 335 -4.39 -12.79 -14.25
N TYR A 336 -5.17 -12.42 -13.23
CA TYR A 336 -6.30 -11.52 -13.39
C TYR A 336 -5.84 -10.07 -13.26
N GLN A 337 -6.27 -9.22 -14.20
CA GLN A 337 -5.94 -7.80 -14.24
C GLN A 337 -7.14 -6.98 -14.70
N ASP A 338 -7.79 -6.29 -13.78
CA ASP A 338 -9.03 -5.54 -14.02
C ASP A 338 -10.08 -6.43 -14.75
N LYS A 339 -10.46 -6.06 -15.99
CA LYS A 339 -11.43 -6.80 -16.83
C LYS A 339 -10.76 -7.80 -17.79
N HIS A 340 -9.45 -8.02 -17.64
CA HIS A 340 -8.66 -8.87 -18.54
C HIS A 340 -7.97 -9.98 -17.75
N VAL A 341 -7.58 -11.02 -18.48
CA VAL A 341 -6.74 -12.09 -17.95
C VAL A 341 -5.51 -12.25 -18.81
N LEU A 342 -4.38 -12.43 -18.16
CA LEU A 342 -3.11 -12.79 -18.81
C LEU A 342 -2.97 -14.30 -18.79
N VAL A 343 -2.79 -14.89 -19.96
CA VAL A 343 -2.72 -16.34 -20.15
C VAL A 343 -1.47 -16.67 -20.95
N PRO A 344 -0.63 -17.64 -20.53
CA PRO A 344 0.52 -18.06 -21.33
C PRO A 344 0.04 -18.64 -22.66
N VAL A 345 0.84 -18.48 -23.71
CA VAL A 345 0.56 -19.14 -24.98
C VAL A 345 0.70 -20.66 -24.84
N PRO A 346 -0.07 -21.46 -25.59
CA PRO A 346 0.11 -22.90 -25.60
C PRO A 346 1.51 -23.30 -26.10
N ASP A 347 2.25 -23.99 -25.24
CA ASP A 347 3.55 -24.57 -25.61
C ASP A 347 3.33 -25.96 -26.25
N LYS A 348 2.87 -25.97 -27.50
CA LYS A 348 2.64 -27.21 -28.26
C LYS A 348 3.33 -27.15 -29.59
N PRO A 349 3.91 -28.29 -30.05
CA PRO A 349 4.53 -28.42 -31.36
C PRO A 349 3.59 -28.08 -32.55
N GLU A 350 2.28 -28.11 -32.30
CA GLU A 350 1.24 -27.81 -33.31
C GLU A 350 1.19 -26.31 -33.70
N TYR A 351 1.84 -25.42 -32.91
CA TYR A 351 1.79 -23.96 -33.09
C TYR A 351 3.17 -23.29 -33.06
N PRO A 352 4.17 -23.77 -33.81
CA PRO A 352 5.52 -23.23 -33.76
C PRO A 352 5.52 -21.77 -34.24
N GLY A 353 5.92 -20.85 -33.36
CA GLY A 353 6.10 -19.42 -33.72
C GLY A 353 4.84 -18.63 -34.03
N GLN A 354 3.67 -19.14 -33.66
CA GLN A 354 2.40 -18.41 -33.88
C GLN A 354 2.33 -17.19 -32.96
N LYS A 355 2.27 -16.00 -33.56
CA LYS A 355 2.14 -14.74 -32.82
C LYS A 355 0.68 -14.30 -32.63
N ASN A 356 -0.19 -14.60 -33.60
CA ASN A 356 -1.59 -14.20 -33.60
C ASN A 356 -2.48 -15.37 -33.24
N TRP A 357 -3.32 -15.22 -32.24
CA TRP A 357 -4.21 -16.23 -31.72
C TRP A 357 -5.65 -15.80 -31.86
N ARG A 358 -6.51 -16.64 -32.48
CA ARG A 358 -7.95 -16.42 -32.52
C ARG A 358 -8.56 -17.09 -31.30
N VAL A 359 -9.08 -16.26 -30.37
CA VAL A 359 -9.62 -16.71 -29.08
C VAL A 359 -11.11 -16.41 -29.02
N ALA A 360 -11.93 -17.42 -28.71
CA ALA A 360 -13.37 -17.24 -28.52
C ALA A 360 -13.65 -16.35 -27.32
N THR A 361 -14.48 -15.31 -27.48
CA THR A 361 -14.76 -14.33 -26.42
C THR A 361 -15.81 -14.78 -25.43
N ILE A 362 -16.73 -15.65 -25.86
CA ILE A 362 -17.84 -16.16 -25.01
C ILE A 362 -17.94 -17.66 -25.26
N PRO A 363 -17.18 -18.48 -24.52
CA PRO A 363 -17.25 -19.93 -24.66
C PRO A 363 -18.57 -20.46 -24.17
N LEU A 364 -19.19 -21.35 -24.96
CA LEU A 364 -20.45 -22.01 -24.63
C LEU A 364 -20.19 -23.42 -24.07
N ALA A 365 -21.05 -23.88 -23.17
CA ALA A 365 -20.97 -25.26 -22.65
C ALA A 365 -21.07 -26.37 -23.74
N SER A 366 -21.58 -26.00 -24.91
CA SER A 366 -21.70 -26.91 -26.06
C SER A 366 -20.43 -26.98 -26.92
N PHE A 367 -19.34 -26.27 -26.56
CA PHE A 367 -18.09 -26.32 -27.30
C PHE A 367 -17.41 -27.69 -27.13
N LEU A 368 -16.99 -28.28 -28.25
CA LEU A 368 -16.28 -29.53 -28.29
C LEU A 368 -15.01 -29.37 -29.12
N THR A 369 -13.94 -29.95 -28.64
CA THR A 369 -12.65 -29.97 -29.39
C THR A 369 -12.80 -30.59 -30.74
N GLY A 370 -12.31 -29.93 -31.79
CA GLY A 370 -12.40 -30.36 -33.18
C GLY A 370 -13.68 -29.93 -33.89
N LYS A 371 -14.69 -29.38 -33.20
CA LYS A 371 -15.94 -28.92 -33.82
C LYS A 371 -15.67 -27.73 -34.73
N GLN A 372 -16.20 -27.82 -35.97
CA GLN A 372 -16.10 -26.74 -36.95
C GLN A 372 -17.06 -25.62 -36.59
N VAL A 373 -16.58 -24.38 -36.71
CA VAL A 373 -17.32 -23.16 -36.37
C VAL A 373 -17.21 -22.12 -37.49
N LYS A 374 -18.12 -21.15 -37.50
CA LYS A 374 -18.02 -19.98 -38.36
C LYS A 374 -17.54 -18.80 -37.51
N PRO A 375 -16.24 -18.45 -37.59
CA PRO A 375 -15.68 -17.40 -36.73
C PRO A 375 -16.19 -16.02 -37.17
N THR A 376 -16.58 -15.19 -36.21
CA THR A 376 -16.99 -13.79 -36.42
C THR A 376 -16.10 -12.92 -35.53
N LYS A 377 -15.38 -11.95 -36.12
CA LYS A 377 -14.49 -11.08 -35.36
C LYS A 377 -15.29 -10.14 -34.47
N ALA A 378 -15.07 -10.21 -33.15
CA ALA A 378 -15.64 -9.28 -32.19
C ALA A 378 -14.81 -7.98 -32.17
N ARG A 379 -15.44 -6.84 -31.92
CA ARG A 379 -14.73 -5.60 -31.60
C ARG A 379 -14.31 -5.65 -30.14
N MET A 380 -13.02 -5.48 -29.84
CA MET A 380 -12.61 -5.16 -28.47
C MET A 380 -13.15 -3.76 -28.12
N GLU A 381 -13.99 -3.65 -27.13
CA GLU A 381 -14.20 -2.38 -26.44
C GLU A 381 -12.92 -2.03 -25.70
N LYS A 382 -12.40 -0.82 -25.97
CA LYS A 382 -11.20 -0.28 -25.31
C LYS A 382 -11.47 0.06 -23.87
#